data_361f83b184829d225a6531f62d69bcbc
#
_entry.id   361f83b184829d225a6531f62d69bcbc
#
_cell.length_a   1.000
_cell.length_b   1.000
_cell.length_c   1.000
_cell.angle_alpha   90.00
_cell.angle_beta   90.00
_cell.angle_gamma   90.00
#
_symmetry.space_group_name_H-M   'P 1'
#
loop_
_entity.id
_entity.type
_entity.pdbx_description
1 polymer ?
#
loop_
_entity_poly.entity_id
_entity_poly.type
_entity_poly.pdbx_seq_one_letter_code
_entity_poly.pdbx_strand_id
1 'polypeptide(L)'
;MSNIAPLIIDKTAKTPQIILDPANRNYEISGRSLPENVVKTYEPVLNWIDQNIGKITESIVFVFRVDYLNSASAKMISLILTKLEEFYKSGSNIEIKWYYNYDDDDIQSEGEIYAKLKKIPIHLIGIDDVDEEE
;
A
#
# COMPACT_ATOMS: atom_id res chain seq x y z
N MET A 1 -23.71 2.79 3.82
CA MET A 1 -23.25 1.57 3.17
C MET A 1 -22.61 1.86 1.83
N SER A 2 -21.48 1.29 1.59
CA SER A 2 -20.71 1.58 0.40
C SER A 2 -21.04 0.58 -0.71
N ASN A 3 -21.26 1.10 -1.93
CA ASN A 3 -21.44 0.26 -3.11
C ASN A 3 -20.18 0.23 -3.96
N ILE A 4 -19.05 0.49 -3.34
CA ILE A 4 -17.77 0.56 -4.05
C ILE A 4 -17.29 -0.84 -4.38
N ALA A 5 -17.02 -1.07 -5.67
CA ALA A 5 -16.49 -2.35 -6.11
C ALA A 5 -15.05 -2.51 -5.62
N PRO A 6 -14.69 -3.66 -5.08
CA PRO A 6 -13.31 -3.88 -4.65
C PRO A 6 -12.39 -4.08 -5.84
N LEU A 7 -11.09 -3.84 -5.62
CA LEU A 7 -10.05 -4.20 -6.56
C LEU A 7 -9.23 -5.30 -5.93
N ILE A 8 -9.24 -6.48 -6.53
CA ILE A 8 -8.50 -7.64 -6.01
C ILE A 8 -7.68 -8.22 -7.14
N ILE A 9 -6.35 -8.21 -6.97
CA ILE A 9 -5.42 -8.74 -7.96
C ILE A 9 -4.49 -9.71 -7.22
N ASP A 10 -4.48 -10.97 -7.67
CA ASP A 10 -3.66 -11.98 -7.04
C ASP A 10 -2.19 -11.79 -7.38
N LYS A 11 -1.33 -12.11 -6.41
CA LYS A 11 0.11 -11.98 -6.60
C LYS A 11 0.62 -13.04 -7.59
N THR A 12 1.75 -12.71 -8.21
CA THR A 12 2.52 -13.65 -9.03
C THR A 12 3.93 -13.68 -8.48
N ALA A 13 4.84 -14.39 -9.14
CA ALA A 13 6.24 -14.42 -8.73
C ALA A 13 6.89 -13.05 -8.80
N LYS A 14 6.37 -12.13 -9.64
CA LYS A 14 6.97 -10.82 -9.86
C LYS A 14 6.07 -9.65 -9.52
N THR A 15 4.80 -9.89 -9.23
CA THR A 15 3.85 -8.81 -8.96
C THR A 15 3.16 -9.03 -7.63
N PRO A 16 2.81 -7.93 -6.93
CA PRO A 16 2.24 -8.04 -5.59
C PRO A 16 0.77 -8.42 -5.60
N GLN A 17 0.29 -8.89 -4.45
CA GLN A 17 -1.13 -9.02 -4.21
C GLN A 17 -1.69 -7.65 -3.87
N ILE A 18 -2.84 -7.33 -4.43
CA ILE A 18 -3.50 -6.05 -4.20
C ILE A 18 -4.92 -6.35 -3.77
N ILE A 19 -5.30 -5.82 -2.60
CA ILE A 19 -6.64 -5.95 -2.07
C ILE A 19 -7.09 -4.55 -1.64
N LEU A 20 -8.13 -4.03 -2.30
CA LEU A 20 -8.74 -2.77 -1.92
C LEU A 20 -10.23 -3.03 -1.80
N ASP A 21 -10.66 -3.34 -0.59
CA ASP A 21 -11.99 -3.90 -0.34
C ASP A 21 -12.67 -3.18 0.83
N PRO A 22 -13.43 -2.13 0.56
CA PRO A 22 -14.08 -1.37 1.63
C PRO A 22 -15.08 -2.18 2.44
N ALA A 23 -15.80 -3.10 1.80
CA ALA A 23 -16.81 -3.88 2.52
C ALA A 23 -16.20 -4.71 3.65
N ASN A 24 -14.98 -5.20 3.45
CA ASN A 24 -14.26 -5.97 4.45
C ASN A 24 -13.21 -5.17 5.16
N ARG A 25 -13.12 -3.86 4.88
CA ARG A 25 -12.12 -2.96 5.46
C ARG A 25 -10.71 -3.50 5.31
N ASN A 26 -10.42 -4.06 4.14
CA ASN A 26 -9.14 -4.68 3.87
C ASN A 26 -8.46 -3.94 2.72
N TYR A 27 -7.33 -3.29 3.02
CA TYR A 27 -6.56 -2.51 2.05
C TYR A 27 -5.11 -2.95 2.20
N GLU A 28 -4.60 -3.67 1.21
CA GLU A 28 -3.28 -4.27 1.36
C GLU A 28 -2.57 -4.42 0.04
N ILE A 29 -1.27 -4.14 0.05
CA ILE A 29 -0.35 -4.47 -1.03
C ILE A 29 0.75 -5.31 -0.41
N SER A 30 0.94 -6.54 -0.90
CA SER A 30 1.86 -7.47 -0.26
C SER A 30 2.58 -8.33 -1.28
N GLY A 31 3.75 -8.86 -0.89
CA GLY A 31 4.54 -9.76 -1.70
C GLY A 31 5.67 -9.06 -2.42
N ARG A 32 6.05 -9.59 -3.57
CA ARG A 32 7.19 -9.10 -4.33
C ARG A 32 6.72 -8.18 -5.44
N SER A 33 7.47 -7.12 -5.69
CA SER A 33 7.12 -6.17 -6.74
C SER A 33 8.34 -5.85 -7.60
N LEU A 34 8.46 -6.58 -8.70
CA LEU A 34 9.45 -6.34 -9.75
C LEU A 34 8.83 -6.65 -11.12
N PRO A 35 7.71 -5.99 -11.45
CA PRO A 35 7.01 -6.26 -12.70
C PRO A 35 7.80 -5.75 -13.90
N GLU A 36 7.56 -6.35 -15.07
CA GLU A 36 8.16 -5.86 -16.31
C GLU A 36 7.58 -4.51 -16.71
N ASN A 37 6.29 -4.32 -16.45
CA ASN A 37 5.62 -3.05 -16.75
C ASN A 37 4.99 -2.52 -15.48
N VAL A 38 5.75 -1.67 -14.78
CA VAL A 38 5.34 -1.17 -13.48
C VAL A 38 4.11 -0.26 -13.57
N VAL A 39 4.00 0.52 -14.62
CA VAL A 39 2.87 1.41 -14.80
C VAL A 39 1.59 0.60 -14.95
N LYS A 40 1.62 -0.41 -15.81
CA LYS A 40 0.45 -1.25 -16.05
C LYS A 40 0.04 -1.98 -14.77
N THR A 41 1.01 -2.38 -13.96
CA THR A 41 0.74 -3.10 -12.72
C THR A 41 0.02 -2.21 -11.70
N TYR A 42 0.43 -0.95 -11.57
CA TYR A 42 -0.06 -0.06 -10.52
C TYR A 42 -1.14 0.90 -10.97
N GLU A 43 -1.33 1.09 -12.27
CA GLU A 43 -2.37 2.00 -12.76
C GLU A 43 -3.75 1.68 -12.20
N PRO A 44 -4.17 0.40 -12.11
CA PRO A 44 -5.48 0.11 -11.51
C PRO A 44 -5.59 0.58 -10.06
N VAL A 45 -4.50 0.48 -9.31
CA VAL A 45 -4.49 0.92 -7.91
C VAL A 45 -4.67 2.43 -7.83
N LEU A 46 -3.91 3.17 -8.64
CA LEU A 46 -3.99 4.63 -8.64
C LEU A 46 -5.37 5.11 -9.05
N ASN A 47 -5.94 4.49 -10.08
CA ASN A 47 -7.28 4.85 -10.54
C ASN A 47 -8.33 4.54 -9.48
N TRP A 48 -8.21 3.39 -8.82
CA TRP A 48 -9.17 3.00 -7.80
C TRP A 48 -9.13 4.00 -6.62
N ILE A 49 -7.94 4.40 -6.21
CA ILE A 49 -7.77 5.36 -5.14
C ILE A 49 -8.43 6.68 -5.52
N ASP A 50 -8.13 7.20 -6.72
CA ASP A 50 -8.68 8.46 -7.18
C ASP A 50 -10.20 8.44 -7.22
N GLN A 51 -10.79 7.30 -7.61
CA GLN A 51 -12.23 7.21 -7.80
C GLN A 51 -12.99 6.90 -6.51
N ASN A 52 -12.35 6.28 -5.53
CA ASN A 52 -13.11 5.69 -4.45
C ASN A 52 -12.74 6.14 -3.04
N ILE A 53 -11.47 6.48 -2.78
CA ILE A 53 -11.04 6.77 -1.40
C ILE A 53 -11.85 7.91 -0.79
N GLY A 54 -12.13 8.95 -1.55
CA GLY A 54 -12.88 10.10 -1.04
C GLY A 54 -14.33 9.79 -0.69
N LYS A 55 -14.86 8.66 -1.14
CA LYS A 55 -16.23 8.25 -0.86
C LYS A 55 -16.34 7.39 0.39
N ILE A 56 -15.23 6.99 0.98
CA ILE A 56 -15.20 6.10 2.12
C ILE A 56 -15.22 6.95 3.38
N THR A 57 -16.23 6.74 4.23
CA THR A 57 -16.38 7.52 5.46
C THR A 57 -15.78 6.81 6.68
N GLU A 58 -15.64 5.49 6.61
CA GLU A 58 -15.01 4.75 7.69
C GLU A 58 -13.49 4.95 7.69
N SER A 59 -12.86 4.66 8.81
CA SER A 59 -11.41 4.73 8.87
C SER A 59 -10.77 3.68 7.96
N ILE A 60 -9.65 4.06 7.37
CA ILE A 60 -8.91 3.20 6.45
C ILE A 60 -7.54 2.94 7.04
N VAL A 61 -7.20 1.66 7.19
CA VAL A 61 -5.85 1.23 7.54
C VAL A 61 -5.29 0.57 6.30
N PHE A 62 -4.35 1.24 5.63
CA PHE A 62 -3.76 0.74 4.40
C PHE A 62 -2.44 0.04 4.73
N VAL A 63 -2.35 -1.24 4.41
CA VAL A 63 -1.26 -2.10 4.85
C VAL A 63 -0.31 -2.40 3.69
N PHE A 64 0.99 -2.23 3.94
CA PHE A 64 2.03 -2.66 3.02
C PHE A 64 2.84 -3.77 3.69
N ARG A 65 2.88 -4.94 3.06
CA ARG A 65 3.67 -6.10 3.52
C ARG A 65 4.53 -6.60 2.37
N VAL A 66 5.33 -5.69 1.80
CA VAL A 66 6.17 -6.06 0.67
C VAL A 66 7.45 -6.70 1.17
N ASP A 67 7.91 -7.74 0.48
CA ASP A 67 9.16 -8.39 0.83
C ASP A 67 10.25 -8.12 -0.20
N TYR A 68 9.92 -7.45 -1.31
CA TYR A 68 10.90 -6.97 -2.26
C TYR A 68 10.28 -5.89 -3.15
N LEU A 69 11.06 -4.83 -3.40
CA LEU A 69 10.68 -3.75 -4.32
C LEU A 69 11.85 -3.42 -5.21
N ASN A 70 11.63 -3.39 -6.54
CA ASN A 70 12.64 -2.78 -7.39
C ASN A 70 12.44 -1.26 -7.39
N SER A 71 13.37 -0.53 -7.99
CA SER A 71 13.35 0.94 -7.95
C SER A 71 12.08 1.52 -8.56
N ALA A 72 11.63 0.93 -9.67
CA ALA A 72 10.41 1.43 -10.32
C ALA A 72 9.18 1.21 -9.46
N SER A 73 9.11 0.06 -8.77
CA SER A 73 8.01 -0.21 -7.84
C SER A 73 8.03 0.74 -6.67
N ALA A 74 9.21 1.04 -6.13
CA ALA A 74 9.32 1.98 -5.01
C ALA A 74 8.76 3.35 -5.39
N LYS A 75 9.02 3.81 -6.61
CA LYS A 75 8.48 5.08 -7.09
C LYS A 75 6.95 5.04 -7.15
N MET A 76 6.38 3.93 -7.57
CA MET A 76 4.93 3.81 -7.64
C MET A 76 4.30 3.75 -6.25
N ILE A 77 4.95 3.07 -5.31
CA ILE A 77 4.48 3.05 -3.92
C ILE A 77 4.50 4.49 -3.37
N SER A 78 5.57 5.23 -3.63
CA SER A 78 5.64 6.63 -3.19
C SER A 78 4.50 7.46 -3.77
N LEU A 79 4.15 7.22 -5.03
CA LEU A 79 3.05 7.94 -5.67
C LEU A 79 1.71 7.56 -5.03
N ILE A 80 1.51 6.29 -4.73
CA ILE A 80 0.31 5.84 -4.01
C ILE A 80 0.19 6.57 -2.68
N LEU A 81 1.30 6.63 -1.93
CA LEU A 81 1.29 7.30 -0.63
C LEU A 81 0.99 8.79 -0.77
N THR A 82 1.49 9.42 -1.82
CA THR A 82 1.20 10.83 -2.08
C THR A 82 -0.30 11.04 -2.33
N LYS A 83 -0.93 10.15 -3.11
CA LYS A 83 -2.36 10.25 -3.35
C LYS A 83 -3.16 10.05 -2.07
N LEU A 84 -2.79 9.05 -1.28
CA LEU A 84 -3.46 8.81 0.00
C LEU A 84 -3.28 10.00 0.93
N GLU A 85 -2.11 10.61 0.93
CA GLU A 85 -1.86 11.80 1.74
C GLU A 85 -2.75 12.97 1.35
N GLU A 86 -3.00 13.15 0.05
CA GLU A 86 -3.90 14.21 -0.41
C GLU A 86 -5.30 14.02 0.15
N PHE A 87 -5.81 12.80 0.13
CA PHE A 87 -7.12 12.51 0.72
C PHE A 87 -7.10 12.67 2.23
N TYR A 88 -6.01 12.27 2.87
CA TYR A 88 -5.85 12.46 4.31
C TYR A 88 -5.90 13.94 4.68
N LYS A 89 -5.22 14.79 3.92
CA LYS A 89 -5.25 16.23 4.16
C LYS A 89 -6.62 16.82 3.92
N SER A 90 -7.42 16.20 3.07
CA SER A 90 -8.78 16.65 2.76
C SER A 90 -9.81 16.15 3.76
N GLY A 91 -9.40 15.37 4.76
CA GLY A 91 -10.28 14.94 5.82
C GLY A 91 -10.57 13.46 5.90
N SER A 92 -10.08 12.66 4.94
CA SER A 92 -10.26 11.20 5.01
C SER A 92 -9.45 10.65 6.19
N ASN A 93 -10.03 9.68 6.89
CA ASN A 93 -9.38 9.07 8.05
C ASN A 93 -8.55 7.88 7.58
N ILE A 94 -7.26 8.12 7.28
CA ILE A 94 -6.38 7.12 6.71
C ILE A 94 -5.10 7.04 7.52
N GLU A 95 -4.67 5.82 7.83
CA GLU A 95 -3.33 5.59 8.37
C GLU A 95 -2.69 4.44 7.60
N ILE A 96 -1.37 4.42 7.61
CA ILE A 96 -0.57 3.45 6.87
C ILE A 96 0.14 2.56 7.86
N LYS A 97 0.17 1.26 7.61
CA LYS A 97 1.02 0.33 8.35
C LYS A 97 2.01 -0.26 7.38
N TRP A 98 3.28 -0.07 7.68
CA TRP A 98 4.39 -0.56 6.86
C TRP A 98 5.09 -1.67 7.62
N TYR A 99 4.89 -2.91 7.17
CA TYR A 99 5.51 -4.06 7.80
C TYR A 99 6.84 -4.37 7.14
N TYR A 100 7.82 -4.76 7.93
CA TYR A 100 9.12 -5.16 7.40
C TYR A 100 9.67 -6.29 8.28
N ASN A 101 10.48 -7.15 7.67
CA ASN A 101 11.17 -8.20 8.39
C ASN A 101 12.32 -7.56 9.16
N TYR A 102 12.56 -8.01 10.40
CA TYR A 102 13.61 -7.41 11.24
C TYR A 102 14.98 -7.42 10.59
N ASP A 103 15.29 -8.44 9.77
CA ASP A 103 16.59 -8.51 9.11
C ASP A 103 16.58 -7.97 7.69
N ASP A 104 15.52 -7.27 7.29
CA ASP A 104 15.42 -6.65 5.97
C ASP A 104 15.64 -5.14 6.08
N ASP A 105 16.91 -4.75 6.00
CA ASP A 105 17.28 -3.34 6.14
C ASP A 105 16.75 -2.49 5.01
N ASP A 106 16.60 -3.05 3.81
CA ASP A 106 16.16 -2.30 2.65
C ASP A 106 14.69 -1.88 2.78
N ILE A 107 13.83 -2.82 3.14
CA ILE A 107 12.40 -2.52 3.31
C ILE A 107 12.19 -1.62 4.52
N GLN A 108 12.95 -1.83 5.59
CA GLN A 108 12.87 -0.94 6.75
C GLN A 108 13.25 0.48 6.38
N SER A 109 14.37 0.66 5.67
CA SER A 109 14.83 1.99 5.28
C SER A 109 13.84 2.68 4.35
N GLU A 110 13.23 1.92 3.44
CA GLU A 110 12.23 2.47 2.54
C GLU A 110 11.05 3.04 3.33
N GLY A 111 10.56 2.28 4.32
CA GLY A 111 9.47 2.75 5.17
C GLY A 111 9.84 3.97 5.99
N GLU A 112 11.07 4.00 6.50
CA GLU A 112 11.55 5.14 7.27
C GLU A 112 11.59 6.41 6.43
N ILE A 113 12.00 6.29 5.17
CA ILE A 113 12.03 7.43 4.26
C ILE A 113 10.62 7.96 4.03
N TYR A 114 9.66 7.07 3.77
CA TYR A 114 8.27 7.50 3.58
C TYR A 114 7.72 8.15 4.84
N ALA A 115 7.99 7.57 6.01
CA ALA A 115 7.49 8.13 7.27
C ALA A 115 8.04 9.52 7.52
N LYS A 116 9.27 9.78 7.06
CA LYS A 116 9.91 11.08 7.23
C LYS A 116 9.36 12.12 6.25
N LEU A 117 9.09 11.69 5.02
CA LEU A 117 8.73 12.62 3.95
C LEU A 117 7.24 12.90 3.85
N LYS A 118 6.40 12.01 4.34
CA LYS A 118 4.96 12.14 4.19
C LYS A 118 4.34 12.61 5.50
N LYS A 119 3.21 13.31 5.38
CA LYS A 119 2.49 13.82 6.55
C LYS A 119 1.39 12.86 7.01
N ILE A 120 0.95 11.96 6.15
CA ILE A 120 0.00 10.93 6.54
C ILE A 120 0.67 10.02 7.58
N PRO A 121 -0.07 9.56 8.61
CA PRO A 121 0.53 8.69 9.62
C PRO A 121 1.02 7.38 9.01
N ILE A 122 2.29 7.06 9.21
CA ILE A 122 2.89 5.81 8.74
C ILE A 122 3.52 5.13 9.95
N HIS A 123 3.00 3.96 10.28
CA HIS A 123 3.48 3.16 11.42
C HIS A 123 4.36 2.06 10.90
N LEU A 124 5.61 2.03 11.38
CA LEU A 124 6.58 1.01 10.98
C LEU A 124 6.48 -0.15 11.94
N ILE A 125 6.27 -1.35 11.43
CA ILE A 125 6.05 -2.54 12.25
C ILE A 125 7.03 -3.62 11.83
N GLY A 126 7.99 -3.93 12.69
CA GLY A 126 8.94 -5.01 12.43
C GLY A 126 8.36 -6.36 12.84
N ILE A 127 8.57 -7.36 12.01
CA ILE A 127 8.10 -8.72 12.28
C ILE A 127 9.22 -9.71 11.95
N ASP A 128 9.08 -10.93 12.46
CA ASP A 128 10.14 -11.93 12.28
C ASP A 128 10.15 -12.51 10.88
N ASP A 129 9.03 -12.62 10.23
CA ASP A 129 8.98 -13.23 8.91
C ASP A 129 7.74 -12.75 8.18
N VAL A 130 7.94 -11.79 7.26
CA VAL A 130 6.83 -11.21 6.51
C VAL A 130 6.09 -12.28 5.71
N ASP A 131 6.83 -13.23 5.13
CA ASP A 131 6.24 -14.23 4.26
C ASP A 131 5.38 -15.25 4.99
N GLU A 132 5.59 -15.40 6.28
CA GLU A 132 4.83 -16.36 7.07
C GLU A 132 3.62 -15.75 7.76
N GLU A 133 3.39 -14.48 7.54
CA GLU A 133 2.23 -13.80 8.11
C GLU A 133 1.01 -14.08 7.25
N GLU A 134 0.32 -15.13 7.54
CA GLU A 134 -0.81 -15.50 6.72
C GLU A 134 -2.10 -15.34 7.45
#